data_a3be61edbca2e2e90b9ee5f0d19e384a
#
_entry.id   a3be61edbca2e2e90b9ee5f0d19e384a
#
_cell.length_a   1.000
_cell.length_b   1.000
_cell.length_c   1.000
_cell.angle_alpha   90.00
_cell.angle_beta   90.00
_cell.angle_gamma   90.00
#
_symmetry.space_group_name_H-M   'P 1'
#
loop_
_entity.id
_entity.type
_entity.pdbx_description
1 polymer ?
#
loop_
_entity_poly.entity_id
_entity_poly.type
_entity_poly.pdbx_seq_one_letter_code
_entity_poly.pdbx_strand_id
1 'polypeptide(L)' 'MGQQGRDDEIKRMAGFDDPWLSVRQAANHAGVCEKTIRRAYLFRQVQYTRVGRAVRFRRAWIDEWMLKAQVTAVA' A
#
# COMPACT_ATOMS: atom_id res chain seq x y z
N MET A 1 -11.72 -19.03 -4.80
CA MET A 1 -11.97 -19.28 -6.10
C MET A 1 -12.46 -18.12 -6.86
N GLY A 2 -13.67 -17.78 -6.86
CA GLY A 2 -14.16 -16.71 -7.71
C GLY A 2 -13.69 -15.34 -7.36
N GLN A 3 -13.06 -15.18 -6.23
CA GLN A 3 -12.71 -13.84 -5.79
C GLN A 3 -11.57 -13.22 -6.58
N GLN A 4 -10.64 -14.03 -7.02
CA GLN A 4 -9.55 -13.48 -7.80
C GLN A 4 -10.02 -12.93 -9.13
N GLY A 5 -10.89 -13.67 -9.81
CA GLY A 5 -11.43 -13.19 -11.06
C GLY A 5 -12.26 -11.93 -10.86
N ARG A 6 -12.98 -11.88 -9.75
CA ARG A 6 -13.80 -10.73 -9.45
C ARG A 6 -12.94 -9.49 -9.17
N ASP A 7 -11.83 -9.69 -8.48
CA ASP A 7 -10.92 -8.59 -8.21
C ASP A 7 -10.37 -8.01 -9.49
N ASP A 8 -10.02 -8.89 -10.44
CA ASP A 8 -9.50 -8.43 -11.71
C ASP A 8 -10.54 -7.64 -12.48
N GLU A 9 -11.78 -8.09 -12.44
CA GLU A 9 -12.85 -7.39 -13.09
C GLU A 9 -13.07 -6.01 -12.51
N ILE A 10 -13.06 -5.93 -11.19
CA ILE A 10 -13.26 -4.66 -10.52
C ILE A 10 -12.15 -3.69 -10.87
N LYS A 11 -10.92 -4.16 -10.92
CA LYS A 11 -9.80 -3.33 -11.28
C LYS A 11 -9.95 -2.76 -12.68
N ARG A 12 -10.36 -3.60 -13.62
CA ARG A 12 -10.55 -3.15 -14.99
C ARG A 12 -11.67 -2.15 -15.10
N MET A 13 -12.76 -2.42 -14.43
CA MET A 13 -13.93 -1.55 -14.47
C MET A 13 -13.62 -0.19 -13.86
N ALA A 14 -12.79 -0.18 -12.85
CA ALA A 14 -12.39 1.06 -12.18
C ALA A 14 -11.28 1.78 -12.92
N GLY A 15 -10.72 1.16 -13.95
CA GLY A 15 -9.62 1.78 -14.67
C GLY A 15 -8.32 1.80 -13.91
N PHE A 16 -8.20 0.96 -12.90
CA PHE A 16 -6.98 0.88 -12.11
C PHE A 16 -6.13 -0.28 -12.57
N ASP A 17 -4.86 0.00 -12.77
CA ASP A 17 -3.88 -1.05 -13.00
C ASP A 17 -3.26 -1.50 -11.69
N ASP A 18 -3.41 -0.71 -10.66
CA ASP A 18 -2.77 -0.98 -9.37
C ASP A 18 -3.67 -1.83 -8.49
N PRO A 19 -3.23 -3.01 -8.11
CA PRO A 19 -3.98 -3.80 -7.13
C PRO A 19 -3.83 -3.19 -5.76
N TRP A 20 -4.79 -3.51 -4.89
CA TRP A 20 -4.65 -3.18 -3.49
C TRP A 20 -3.52 -4.01 -2.90
N LEU A 21 -2.71 -3.40 -2.06
CA LEU A 21 -1.55 -4.05 -1.47
C LEU A 21 -1.85 -4.41 -0.03
N SER A 22 -1.45 -5.61 0.37
CA SER A 22 -1.46 -6.01 1.77
C SER A 22 -0.27 -5.36 2.46
N VAL A 23 -0.21 -5.52 3.79
CA VAL A 23 0.94 -5.02 4.54
C VAL A 23 2.23 -5.63 3.99
N ARG A 24 2.21 -6.93 3.72
CA ARG A 24 3.39 -7.60 3.19
C ARG A 24 3.77 -7.08 1.82
N GLN A 25 2.79 -6.91 0.96
CA GLN A 25 3.06 -6.41 -0.39
C GLN A 25 3.54 -4.96 -0.35
N ALA A 26 2.95 -4.16 0.53
CA ALA A 26 3.40 -2.78 0.69
C ALA A 26 4.84 -2.72 1.18
N ALA A 27 5.18 -3.61 2.11
CA ALA A 27 6.55 -3.69 2.61
C ALA A 27 7.52 -4.07 1.50
N ASN A 28 7.14 -5.04 0.67
CA ASN A 28 7.96 -5.43 -0.46
C ASN A 28 8.13 -4.30 -1.44
N HIS A 29 7.07 -3.58 -1.71
CA HIS A 29 7.11 -2.46 -2.64
C HIS A 29 8.05 -1.35 -2.13
N ALA A 30 7.97 -1.08 -0.84
CA ALA A 30 8.79 -0.03 -0.24
C ALA A 30 10.21 -0.50 0.09
N GLY A 31 10.43 -1.81 0.09
CA GLY A 31 11.74 -2.34 0.42
C GLY A 31 12.03 -2.28 1.91
N VAL A 32 11.00 -2.36 2.75
CA VAL A 32 11.15 -2.33 4.20
C VAL A 32 10.47 -3.55 4.79
N CYS A 33 10.66 -3.76 6.08
CA CYS A 33 10.01 -4.88 6.74
C CYS A 33 8.56 -4.53 7.06
N GLU A 34 7.74 -5.57 7.29
CA GLU A 34 6.33 -5.37 7.61
C GLU A 34 6.13 -4.55 8.87
N LYS A 35 7.02 -4.72 9.82
CA LYS A 35 6.94 -3.97 11.06
C LYS A 35 6.99 -2.47 10.81
N THR A 36 7.82 -2.06 9.88
CA THR A 36 7.93 -0.65 9.52
C THR A 36 6.63 -0.14 8.92
N ILE A 37 6.02 -0.93 8.06
CA ILE A 37 4.73 -0.55 7.46
C ILE A 37 3.65 -0.46 8.55
N ARG A 38 3.60 -1.43 9.45
CA ARG A 38 2.61 -1.41 10.52
C ARG A 38 2.76 -0.19 11.39
N ARG A 39 3.98 0.16 11.71
CA ARG A 39 4.26 1.34 12.51
C ARG A 39 3.81 2.60 11.77
N ALA A 40 4.08 2.64 10.47
CA ALA A 40 3.74 3.82 9.69
C ALA A 40 2.24 4.06 9.67
N TYR A 41 1.43 3.02 9.43
CA TYR A 41 0.00 3.27 9.36
C TYR A 41 -0.62 3.44 10.74
N LEU A 42 -0.06 2.81 11.76
CA LEU A 42 -0.56 2.99 13.12
C LEU A 42 -0.32 4.42 13.61
N PHE A 43 0.75 5.04 13.17
CA PHE A 43 1.04 6.44 13.49
C PHE A 43 0.49 7.39 12.44
N ARG A 44 -0.33 6.87 11.54
CA ARG A 44 -1.00 7.68 10.52
C ARG A 44 -0.03 8.46 9.64
N GLN A 45 1.10 7.85 9.35
CA GLN A 45 2.09 8.45 8.47
C GLN A 45 1.84 8.10 7.01
N VAL A 46 1.07 7.04 6.77
CA VAL A 46 0.75 6.58 5.42
C VAL A 46 -0.74 6.30 5.37
N GLN A 47 -1.34 6.63 4.23
CA GLN A 47 -2.76 6.36 4.03
C GLN A 47 -2.99 4.85 3.91
N TYR A 48 -4.09 4.41 4.43
CA TYR A 48 -4.47 3.01 4.34
C TYR A 48 -5.98 2.88 4.38
N THR A 49 -6.46 1.74 3.93
CA THR A 49 -7.88 1.40 3.96
C THR A 49 -8.03 0.16 4.82
N ARG A 50 -9.03 0.18 5.67
CA ARG A 50 -9.32 -0.97 6.51
C ARG A 50 -10.65 -1.56 6.10
N VAL A 51 -10.64 -2.82 5.73
CA VAL A 51 -11.85 -3.57 5.39
C VAL A 51 -11.94 -4.73 6.37
N GLY A 52 -12.84 -4.60 7.34
CA GLY A 52 -12.90 -5.57 8.42
C GLY A 52 -11.58 -5.55 9.19
N ARG A 53 -10.88 -6.67 9.16
CA ARG A 53 -9.58 -6.78 9.82
C ARG A 53 -8.42 -6.59 8.86
N ALA A 54 -8.73 -6.47 7.58
CA ALA A 54 -7.69 -6.39 6.57
C ALA A 54 -7.29 -4.95 6.35
N VAL A 55 -6.00 -4.71 6.30
CA VAL A 55 -5.45 -3.39 5.98
C VAL A 55 -4.92 -3.46 4.57
N ARG A 56 -5.26 -2.46 3.77
CA ARG A 56 -4.86 -2.43 2.37
C ARG A 56 -4.31 -1.06 2.03
N PHE A 57 -3.43 -1.05 1.06
CA PHE A 57 -2.77 0.17 0.61
C PHE A 57 -2.86 0.30 -0.89
N ARG A 58 -2.71 1.51 -1.37
CA ARG A 58 -2.47 1.79 -2.77
C ARG A 58 -0.99 2.01 -2.97
N ARG A 59 -0.49 1.61 -4.12
CA ARG A 59 0.93 1.85 -4.44
C ARG A 59 1.26 3.34 -4.34
N ALA A 60 0.37 4.17 -4.84
CA ALA A 60 0.58 5.61 -4.82
C ALA A 60 0.73 6.14 -3.41
N TRP A 61 -0.02 5.58 -2.46
CA TRP A 61 0.06 6.02 -1.07
C TRP A 61 1.40 5.66 -0.45
N ILE A 62 1.90 4.49 -0.79
CA ILE A 62 3.22 4.06 -0.29
C ILE A 62 4.31 4.95 -0.89
N ASP A 63 4.20 5.23 -2.19
CA ASP A 63 5.17 6.08 -2.85
C ASP A 63 5.16 7.48 -2.26
N GLU A 64 3.97 8.01 -1.99
CA GLU A 64 3.85 9.34 -1.41
C GLU A 64 4.47 9.38 -0.02
N TRP A 65 4.21 8.34 0.77
CA TRP A 65 4.79 8.25 2.11
C TRP A 65 6.31 8.22 2.02
N MET A 66 6.84 7.46 1.09
CA MET A 66 8.28 7.36 0.92
C MET A 66 8.88 8.69 0.48
N LEU A 67 8.18 9.40 -0.39
CA LEU A 67 8.66 10.71 -0.83
C LEU A 67 8.69 11.70 0.32
N LYS A 68 7.70 11.65 1.19
CA LYS A 68 7.66 12.53 2.35
C LYS A 68 8.75 12.18 3.35
N ALA A 69 9.11 10.92 3.42
CA ALA A 69 10.15 10.45 4.33
C ALA A 69 11.54 10.61 3.73
N GLN A 70 11.62 11.09 2.51
CA GLN A 70 12.89 11.21 1.82
C GLN A 70 13.81 12.19 2.54
N VAL A 71 15.04 11.74 2.77
CA VAL A 71 16.05 12.59 3.35
C VAL A 71 16.94 13.06 2.19
N THR A 72 16.92 14.36 1.94
CA THR A 72 17.73 14.92 0.87
C THR A 72 19.16 14.98 1.35
N ALA A 73 20.02 14.27 0.63
CA ALA A 73 21.44 14.33 0.92
C ALA A 73 21.96 15.65 0.39
N VAL A 74 22.37 16.49 1.28
CA VAL A 74 22.98 17.76 0.91
C VAL A 74 24.47 17.52 0.77
N ALA A 75 24.90 17.54 -0.43
CA ALA A 75 26.32 17.32 -0.68
C ALA A 75 27.12 18.51 -0.21
#